data_14b1e87476e57c2a28c78d6d8dc7a2bc
#
_entry.id   14b1e87476e57c2a28c78d6d8dc7a2bc
#
_cell.length_a   1.000
_cell.length_b   1.000
_cell.length_c   1.000
_cell.angle_alpha   90.00
_cell.angle_beta   90.00
_cell.angle_gamma   90.00
#
_symmetry.space_group_name_H-M   'P 1'
#
loop_
_entity.id
_entity.type
_entity.pdbx_description
1 polymer ?
#
loop_
_entity_poly.entity_id
_entity_poly.type
_entity_poly.pdbx_seq_one_letter_code
_entity_poly.pdbx_strand_id
1 'polypeptide(L)'
;MIKRTILLAATALGLSACATYDDGMAVASAEPMTGNVAPEGTVDPAIWRVADEDTTVYMLGTFHLLPEGYNWRTDTIDAALAESDEVYFEIADDLSNPAALQPLITELAVDPSQPTLAARIGEDYAARVATLVEPLGIPTQALNVMDTWFVGLTLSQAIAMKAGMTGESGVEQTLRTIVEERGLPIKGLETAREQLSYLDTMSAEAQREFIVQGLEDTSEAEILEMFNAMQISWARGDEQAIGDVFNEGMEIGTEVRSALLTRRNTDWTGDIVARMGQPGTVFVAVGAGHLVGDDSVVAMLRQRGYTVTRIDD
;
A
#
# COMPACT_ATOMS: atom_id res chain seq x y z
N MET A 1 21.12 1.11 12.65
CA MET A 1 20.33 1.03 11.41
C MET A 1 19.14 0.16 11.75
N ILE A 2 17.95 0.70 11.82
CA ILE A 2 16.73 -0.03 12.15
C ILE A 2 16.24 -0.66 10.85
N LYS A 3 16.09 -1.98 10.82
CA LYS A 3 15.58 -2.71 9.65
C LYS A 3 14.06 -2.47 9.55
N ARG A 4 13.58 -1.94 8.41
CA ARG A 4 12.25 -1.29 8.27
C ARG A 4 11.30 -1.99 7.30
N THR A 5 11.36 -3.30 7.14
CA THR A 5 10.81 -4.05 6.01
C THR A 5 9.29 -4.27 6.01
N ILE A 6 8.66 -4.55 7.16
CA ILE A 6 7.22 -4.91 7.22
C ILE A 6 6.31 -3.73 6.88
N LEU A 7 6.78 -2.52 7.15
CA LEU A 7 5.97 -1.30 6.95
C LEU A 7 5.54 -1.07 5.50
N LEU A 8 6.31 -1.60 4.58
CA LEU A 8 6.19 -1.29 3.15
C LEU A 8 5.04 -2.00 2.46
N ALA A 9 4.69 -3.20 2.92
CA ALA A 9 3.59 -3.95 2.33
C ALA A 9 2.22 -3.28 2.53
N ALA A 10 2.01 -2.64 3.67
CA ALA A 10 0.76 -1.94 3.96
C ALA A 10 0.56 -0.66 3.13
N THR A 11 1.66 -0.07 2.64
CA THR A 11 1.62 1.16 1.83
C THR A 11 1.76 0.92 0.33
N ALA A 12 2.25 -0.28 -0.07
CA ALA A 12 2.45 -0.63 -1.47
C ALA A 12 1.35 -1.54 -2.04
N LEU A 13 0.45 -2.05 -1.19
CA LEU A 13 -0.59 -3.00 -1.58
C LEU A 13 -1.93 -2.53 -1.03
N GLY A 14 -2.76 -1.96 -1.89
CA GLY A 14 -4.13 -1.51 -1.57
C GLY A 14 -5.10 -2.60 -1.13
N LEU A 15 -4.59 -3.74 -0.66
CA LEU A 15 -5.39 -4.87 -0.22
C LEU A 15 -5.82 -4.69 1.23
N SER A 16 -6.93 -4.00 1.45
CA SER A 16 -7.72 -4.15 2.67
C SER A 16 -8.39 -5.54 2.64
N ALA A 17 -7.63 -6.59 2.90
CA ALA A 17 -8.21 -7.91 3.07
C ALA A 17 -8.91 -7.96 4.43
N CYS A 18 -10.15 -7.47 4.49
CA CYS A 18 -11.05 -7.74 5.60
C CYS A 18 -11.35 -9.24 5.62
N ALA A 19 -10.63 -9.99 6.44
CA ALA A 19 -11.06 -11.31 6.83
C ALA A 19 -12.25 -11.17 7.82
N THR A 20 -13.45 -10.90 7.29
CA THR A 20 -14.66 -11.10 8.07
C THR A 20 -14.98 -12.59 8.07
N TYR A 21 -14.50 -13.29 9.06
CA TYR A 21 -15.07 -14.57 9.44
C TYR A 21 -16.38 -14.24 10.18
N ASP A 22 -17.50 -14.40 9.45
CA ASP A 22 -18.84 -14.18 9.98
C ASP A 22 -19.23 -15.37 10.88
N ASP A 23 -18.94 -15.28 12.15
CA ASP A 23 -19.51 -16.11 13.19
C ASP A 23 -19.67 -15.28 14.48
N GLY A 24 -20.65 -14.40 14.50
CA GLY A 24 -21.42 -13.88 15.66
C GLY A 24 -20.68 -13.51 16.96
N MET A 25 -19.35 -13.40 16.97
CA MET A 25 -18.58 -12.96 18.13
C MET A 25 -18.26 -11.46 17.97
N ALA A 26 -18.89 -10.67 18.80
CA ALA A 26 -18.54 -9.27 18.98
C ALA A 26 -17.03 -9.16 19.25
N VAL A 27 -16.30 -8.56 18.30
CA VAL A 27 -14.92 -8.17 18.50
C VAL A 27 -14.93 -7.17 19.66
N ALA A 28 -14.28 -7.51 20.76
CA ALA A 28 -14.07 -6.57 21.84
C ALA A 28 -13.30 -5.38 21.23
N SER A 29 -13.94 -4.23 21.20
CA SER A 29 -13.32 -2.98 20.77
C SER A 29 -12.10 -2.75 21.66
N ALA A 30 -10.90 -2.96 21.11
CA ALA A 30 -9.70 -2.42 21.70
C ALA A 30 -9.93 -0.91 21.83
N GLU A 31 -9.72 -0.36 23.01
CA GLU A 31 -9.82 1.10 23.19
C GLU A 31 -8.86 1.73 22.18
N PRO A 32 -9.33 2.67 21.32
CA PRO A 32 -8.45 3.35 20.39
C PRO A 32 -7.34 4.01 21.21
N MET A 33 -6.09 3.76 20.83
CA MET A 33 -4.97 4.50 21.40
C MET A 33 -5.21 5.98 21.09
N THR A 34 -5.66 6.72 22.07
CA THR A 34 -5.86 8.18 21.99
C THR A 34 -4.51 8.84 21.79
N GLY A 35 -4.12 9.11 20.54
CA GLY A 35 -2.84 9.72 20.22
C GLY A 35 -2.62 10.10 18.75
N ASN A 36 -3.47 9.69 17.86
CA ASN A 36 -3.30 10.03 16.44
C ASN A 36 -4.15 11.26 16.07
N VAL A 37 -3.77 12.41 16.63
CA VAL A 37 -4.22 13.71 16.12
C VAL A 37 -3.41 13.94 14.82
N ALA A 38 -4.08 14.44 13.77
CA ALA A 38 -3.39 14.94 12.58
C ALA A 38 -2.20 15.81 13.00
N PRO A 39 -1.03 15.70 12.36
CA PRO A 39 0.13 16.45 12.77
C PRO A 39 -0.22 17.93 12.88
N GLU A 40 0.18 18.59 13.98
CA GLU A 40 0.16 20.04 14.05
C GLU A 40 1.09 20.55 12.94
N GLY A 41 0.53 21.06 11.84
CA GLY A 41 1.28 21.55 10.70
C GLY A 41 0.46 21.48 9.40
N THR A 42 1.03 22.02 8.34
CA THR A 42 0.46 21.99 6.99
C THR A 42 0.41 20.56 6.50
N VAL A 43 -0.76 20.09 6.09
CA VAL A 43 -0.96 18.84 5.39
C VAL A 43 -0.86 19.18 3.90
N ASP A 44 0.12 18.59 3.22
CA ASP A 44 0.41 18.83 1.81
C ASP A 44 0.99 17.54 1.17
N PRO A 45 0.19 16.47 1.01
CA PRO A 45 0.65 15.24 0.37
C PRO A 45 1.16 15.55 -1.04
N ALA A 46 2.28 14.92 -1.40
CA ALA A 46 2.93 15.20 -2.67
C ALA A 46 2.06 14.77 -3.86
N ILE A 47 1.85 15.71 -4.78
CA ILE A 47 1.19 15.51 -6.06
C ILE A 47 2.06 16.03 -7.20
N TRP A 48 2.14 15.28 -8.28
CA TRP A 48 2.94 15.64 -9.46
C TRP A 48 2.05 15.84 -10.69
N ARG A 49 2.55 16.62 -11.62
CA ARG A 49 1.92 16.85 -12.90
C ARG A 49 2.92 16.60 -14.03
N VAL A 50 2.49 15.83 -15.04
CA VAL A 50 3.11 15.73 -16.35
C VAL A 50 2.10 16.19 -17.40
N ALA A 51 2.51 17.03 -18.36
CA ALA A 51 1.60 17.53 -19.38
C ALA A 51 2.36 17.82 -20.68
N ASP A 52 1.61 17.74 -21.78
CA ASP A 52 1.99 18.20 -23.10
C ASP A 52 0.96 19.21 -23.66
N GLU A 53 0.77 19.29 -24.99
CA GLU A 53 -0.10 20.30 -25.60
C GLU A 53 -1.59 20.08 -25.33
N ASP A 54 -2.04 18.80 -25.19
CA ASP A 54 -3.45 18.44 -25.09
C ASP A 54 -3.76 17.39 -24.03
N THR A 55 -2.75 16.95 -23.27
CA THR A 55 -2.89 15.95 -22.21
C THR A 55 -2.29 16.42 -20.91
N THR A 56 -2.96 16.15 -19.81
CA THR A 56 -2.43 16.35 -18.46
C THR A 56 -2.66 15.07 -17.62
N VAL A 57 -1.62 14.63 -16.91
CA VAL A 57 -1.70 13.56 -15.92
C VAL A 57 -1.25 14.09 -14.57
N TYR A 58 -2.16 14.09 -13.60
CA TYR A 58 -1.87 14.32 -12.19
C TYR A 58 -1.56 12.98 -11.51
N MET A 59 -0.55 12.93 -10.67
CA MET A 59 -0.16 11.72 -9.93
C MET A 59 -0.09 12.04 -8.45
N LEU A 60 -1.01 11.48 -7.65
CA LEU A 60 -1.05 11.63 -6.20
C LEU A 60 -0.46 10.39 -5.53
N GLY A 61 0.50 10.61 -4.64
CA GLY A 61 0.98 9.58 -3.74
C GLY A 61 -0.02 9.33 -2.62
N THR A 62 -0.54 8.11 -2.51
CA THR A 62 -1.57 7.74 -1.54
C THR A 62 -1.00 7.00 -0.34
N PHE A 63 -1.81 6.92 0.72
CA PHE A 63 -1.56 6.10 1.90
C PHE A 63 -2.81 5.25 2.17
N HIS A 64 -2.66 3.92 2.04
CA HIS A 64 -3.81 3.01 2.00
C HIS A 64 -4.56 2.86 3.33
N LEU A 65 -3.90 3.16 4.45
CA LEU A 65 -4.41 2.95 5.80
C LEU A 65 -4.23 4.22 6.61
N LEU A 66 -5.31 4.87 7.00
CA LEU A 66 -5.28 6.10 7.79
C LEU A 66 -6.16 5.97 9.05
N PRO A 67 -5.90 6.76 10.08
CA PRO A 67 -6.83 6.92 11.19
C PRO A 67 -8.16 7.51 10.73
N GLU A 68 -9.24 7.14 11.40
CA GLU A 68 -10.55 7.72 11.14
C GLU A 68 -10.53 9.26 11.30
N GLY A 69 -11.12 9.96 10.33
CA GLY A 69 -11.20 11.43 10.34
C GLY A 69 -9.89 12.15 10.02
N TYR A 70 -8.88 11.46 9.51
CA TYR A 70 -7.63 12.10 9.09
C TYR A 70 -7.85 13.00 7.87
N ASN A 71 -7.67 14.31 8.05
CA ASN A 71 -7.86 15.30 6.99
C ASN A 71 -6.57 15.49 6.19
N TRP A 72 -6.50 14.88 5.00
CA TRP A 72 -5.33 14.90 4.11
C TRP A 72 -5.58 15.69 2.81
N ARG A 73 -6.82 16.07 2.51
CA ARG A 73 -7.18 16.74 1.26
C ARG A 73 -6.76 18.20 1.32
N THR A 74 -6.23 18.67 0.17
CA THR A 74 -5.85 20.07 -0.05
C THR A 74 -6.64 20.66 -1.22
N ASP A 75 -6.66 21.99 -1.34
CA ASP A 75 -7.32 22.67 -2.45
C ASP A 75 -6.67 22.25 -3.80
N THR A 76 -5.36 22.04 -3.83
CA THR A 76 -4.61 21.58 -5.01
C THR A 76 -5.03 20.18 -5.45
N ILE A 77 -5.16 19.22 -4.52
CA ILE A 77 -5.62 17.87 -4.82
C ILE A 77 -7.07 17.90 -5.34
N ASP A 78 -7.93 18.68 -4.69
CA ASP A 78 -9.34 18.81 -5.09
C ASP A 78 -9.48 19.45 -6.47
N ALA A 79 -8.68 20.46 -6.79
CA ALA A 79 -8.67 21.10 -8.10
C ALA A 79 -8.19 20.13 -9.19
N ALA A 80 -7.08 19.40 -8.96
CA ALA A 80 -6.57 18.41 -9.90
C ALA A 80 -7.59 17.30 -10.17
N LEU A 81 -8.25 16.79 -9.11
CA LEU A 81 -9.32 15.80 -9.26
C LEU A 81 -10.53 16.40 -10.01
N ALA A 82 -10.90 17.68 -9.75
CA ALA A 82 -12.03 18.34 -10.40
C ALA A 82 -11.83 18.52 -11.90
N GLU A 83 -10.60 18.77 -12.34
CA GLU A 83 -10.23 18.92 -13.76
C GLU A 83 -10.16 17.60 -14.52
N SER A 84 -10.15 16.45 -13.82
CA SER A 84 -9.91 15.16 -14.43
C SER A 84 -11.15 14.57 -15.07
N ASP A 85 -10.95 13.95 -16.25
CA ASP A 85 -11.96 13.26 -17.05
C ASP A 85 -12.11 11.78 -16.64
N GLU A 86 -11.04 11.19 -16.07
CA GLU A 86 -10.97 9.81 -15.62
C GLU A 86 -9.93 9.65 -14.50
N VAL A 87 -10.07 8.58 -13.71
CA VAL A 87 -9.19 8.28 -12.59
C VAL A 87 -8.61 6.87 -12.73
N TYR A 88 -7.30 6.77 -12.53
CA TYR A 88 -6.57 5.51 -12.45
C TYR A 88 -6.17 5.26 -11.01
N PHE A 89 -6.57 4.11 -10.48
CA PHE A 89 -6.02 3.52 -9.26
C PHE A 89 -5.01 2.42 -9.62
N GLU A 90 -4.32 1.89 -8.63
CA GLU A 90 -3.53 0.67 -8.83
C GLU A 90 -4.44 -0.43 -9.39
N ILE A 91 -5.60 -0.66 -8.77
CA ILE A 91 -6.60 -1.64 -9.16
C ILE A 91 -7.96 -0.96 -9.35
N ALA A 92 -8.62 -1.25 -10.48
CA ALA A 92 -9.95 -0.69 -10.78
C ALA A 92 -11.04 -1.28 -9.87
N ASP A 93 -10.91 -2.55 -9.50
CA ASP A 93 -11.91 -3.25 -8.70
C ASP A 93 -12.04 -2.64 -7.31
N ASP A 94 -13.26 -2.67 -6.76
CA ASP A 94 -13.49 -2.31 -5.37
C ASP A 94 -12.97 -3.42 -4.44
N LEU A 95 -11.81 -3.19 -3.88
CA LEU A 95 -11.14 -4.11 -2.96
C LEU A 95 -11.77 -4.11 -1.55
N SER A 96 -12.70 -3.21 -1.26
CA SER A 96 -13.44 -3.21 0.02
C SER A 96 -14.47 -4.34 0.10
N ASN A 97 -14.74 -5.04 -1.01
CA ASN A 97 -15.62 -6.21 -1.05
C ASN A 97 -14.84 -7.53 -0.90
N PRO A 98 -14.68 -8.09 0.31
CA PRO A 98 -13.91 -9.31 0.53
C PRO A 98 -14.43 -10.52 -0.26
N ALA A 99 -15.74 -10.58 -0.49
CA ALA A 99 -16.35 -11.69 -1.22
C ALA A 99 -15.91 -11.76 -2.70
N ALA A 100 -15.57 -10.63 -3.31
CA ALA A 100 -15.06 -10.58 -4.68
C ALA A 100 -13.63 -11.12 -4.78
N LEU A 101 -12.81 -10.91 -3.74
CA LEU A 101 -11.41 -11.35 -3.71
C LEU A 101 -11.22 -12.77 -3.17
N GLN A 102 -12.18 -13.30 -2.41
CA GLN A 102 -12.08 -14.60 -1.76
C GLN A 102 -11.67 -15.76 -2.69
N PRO A 103 -12.22 -15.92 -3.92
CA PRO A 103 -11.78 -16.97 -4.82
C PRO A 103 -10.31 -16.82 -5.23
N LEU A 104 -9.87 -15.59 -5.50
CA LEU A 104 -8.51 -15.29 -5.90
C LEU A 104 -7.51 -15.53 -4.75
N ILE A 105 -7.86 -15.11 -3.53
CA ILE A 105 -7.05 -15.36 -2.33
C ILE A 105 -6.96 -16.86 -2.07
N THR A 106 -8.07 -17.60 -2.20
CA THR A 106 -8.05 -19.05 -2.01
C THR A 106 -7.16 -19.75 -3.02
N GLU A 107 -7.16 -19.29 -4.28
CA GLU A 107 -6.35 -19.85 -5.35
C GLU A 107 -4.85 -19.56 -5.17
N LEU A 108 -4.49 -18.32 -4.83
CA LEU A 108 -3.09 -17.85 -4.84
C LEU A 108 -2.40 -17.91 -3.47
N ALA A 109 -3.16 -17.89 -2.38
CA ALA A 109 -2.62 -17.66 -1.05
C ALA A 109 -2.88 -18.79 -0.05
N VAL A 110 -3.46 -19.93 -0.49
CA VAL A 110 -3.80 -21.06 0.40
C VAL A 110 -3.31 -22.38 -0.19
N ASP A 111 -2.31 -22.97 0.46
CA ASP A 111 -1.80 -24.31 0.14
C ASP A 111 -1.77 -25.22 1.39
N PRO A 112 -2.75 -26.13 1.56
CA PRO A 112 -2.77 -27.05 2.69
C PRO A 112 -1.62 -28.07 2.70
N SER A 113 -0.88 -28.22 1.61
CA SER A 113 0.22 -29.19 1.47
C SER A 113 1.57 -28.66 1.90
N GLN A 114 1.70 -27.34 2.10
CA GLN A 114 2.98 -26.72 2.42
C GLN A 114 3.42 -27.03 3.88
N PRO A 115 4.71 -26.88 4.21
CA PRO A 115 5.21 -26.99 5.57
C PRO A 115 4.59 -25.95 6.49
N THR A 116 4.54 -26.24 7.81
CA THR A 116 4.03 -25.28 8.81
C THR A 116 4.77 -23.93 8.71
N LEU A 117 4.10 -22.84 9.13
CA LEU A 117 4.75 -21.52 9.14
C LEU A 117 6.07 -21.54 9.91
N ALA A 118 6.13 -22.24 11.06
CA ALA A 118 7.36 -22.40 11.84
C ALA A 118 8.49 -23.08 11.06
N ALA A 119 8.17 -24.06 10.21
CA ALA A 119 9.17 -24.70 9.36
C ALA A 119 9.67 -23.77 8.22
N ARG A 120 8.85 -22.84 7.78
CA ARG A 120 9.17 -21.89 6.69
C ARG A 120 9.97 -20.68 7.17
N ILE A 121 9.63 -20.09 8.34
CA ILE A 121 10.24 -18.84 8.83
C ILE A 121 11.00 -18.99 10.16
N GLY A 122 10.90 -20.13 10.85
CA GLY A 122 11.47 -20.40 12.17
C GLY A 122 10.43 -20.28 13.29
N GLU A 123 10.62 -21.06 14.38
CA GLU A 123 9.64 -21.13 15.48
C GLU A 123 9.41 -19.80 16.19
N ASP A 124 10.48 -19.05 16.48
CA ASP A 124 10.40 -17.77 17.19
C ASP A 124 9.62 -16.72 16.38
N TYR A 125 9.90 -16.62 15.08
CA TYR A 125 9.18 -15.69 14.19
C TYR A 125 7.73 -16.10 14.00
N ALA A 126 7.44 -17.39 13.83
CA ALA A 126 6.07 -17.88 13.69
C ALA A 126 5.23 -17.60 14.95
N ALA A 127 5.80 -17.78 16.14
CA ALA A 127 5.13 -17.44 17.41
C ALA A 127 4.87 -15.94 17.52
N ARG A 128 5.82 -15.12 17.08
CA ARG A 128 5.68 -13.66 17.09
C ARG A 128 4.62 -13.19 16.08
N VAL A 129 4.59 -13.74 14.87
CA VAL A 129 3.53 -13.49 13.88
C VAL A 129 2.17 -13.83 14.48
N ALA A 130 2.01 -15.01 15.08
CA ALA A 130 0.75 -15.44 15.67
C ALA A 130 0.23 -14.45 16.74
N THR A 131 1.12 -13.92 17.57
CA THR A 131 0.76 -12.89 18.56
C THR A 131 0.35 -11.57 17.92
N LEU A 132 1.06 -11.15 16.87
CA LEU A 132 0.79 -9.86 16.21
C LEU A 132 -0.51 -9.86 15.40
N VAL A 133 -0.89 -11.01 14.82
CA VAL A 133 -2.14 -11.14 14.04
C VAL A 133 -3.36 -11.54 14.88
N GLU A 134 -3.19 -11.78 16.19
CA GLU A 134 -4.29 -12.11 17.12
C GLU A 134 -5.48 -11.13 17.02
N PRO A 135 -5.27 -9.79 16.91
CA PRO A 135 -6.38 -8.85 16.78
C PRO A 135 -7.28 -9.06 15.56
N LEU A 136 -6.79 -9.75 14.53
CA LEU A 136 -7.56 -10.10 13.34
C LEU A 136 -8.45 -11.34 13.55
N GLY A 137 -8.38 -12.00 14.71
CA GLY A 137 -9.13 -13.22 14.99
C GLY A 137 -8.70 -14.44 14.16
N ILE A 138 -7.52 -14.41 13.54
CA ILE A 138 -7.01 -15.49 12.68
C ILE A 138 -6.46 -16.62 13.56
N PRO A 139 -7.02 -17.85 13.47
CA PRO A 139 -6.49 -18.99 14.21
C PRO A 139 -5.03 -19.28 13.77
N THR A 140 -4.14 -19.57 14.71
CA THR A 140 -2.74 -19.91 14.42
C THR A 140 -2.60 -21.05 13.40
N GLN A 141 -3.55 -22.01 13.40
CA GLN A 141 -3.59 -23.11 12.44
C GLN A 141 -3.81 -22.62 10.99
N ALA A 142 -4.55 -21.53 10.80
CA ALA A 142 -4.78 -20.96 9.48
C ALA A 142 -3.49 -20.41 8.86
N LEU A 143 -2.57 -19.88 9.68
CA LEU A 143 -1.26 -19.40 9.22
C LEU A 143 -0.40 -20.51 8.58
N ASN A 144 -0.65 -21.78 8.93
CA ASN A 144 0.11 -22.90 8.37
C ASN A 144 -0.29 -23.23 6.93
N VAL A 145 -1.52 -22.89 6.52
CA VAL A 145 -2.01 -23.14 5.16
C VAL A 145 -1.99 -21.90 4.29
N MET A 146 -1.74 -20.73 4.88
CA MET A 146 -1.51 -19.49 4.14
C MET A 146 -0.10 -19.47 3.58
N ASP A 147 0.06 -19.03 2.32
CA ASP A 147 1.36 -18.79 1.75
C ASP A 147 2.14 -17.71 2.50
N THR A 148 3.46 -17.82 2.49
CA THR A 148 4.33 -17.00 3.34
C THR A 148 4.17 -15.52 3.02
N TRP A 149 4.05 -15.16 1.74
CA TRP A 149 3.82 -13.77 1.33
C TRP A 149 2.48 -13.23 1.87
N PHE A 150 1.43 -14.06 1.88
CA PHE A 150 0.11 -13.65 2.37
C PHE A 150 0.09 -13.50 3.89
N VAL A 151 0.84 -14.33 4.62
CA VAL A 151 1.09 -14.12 6.05
C VAL A 151 1.76 -12.76 6.28
N GLY A 152 2.71 -12.35 5.42
CA GLY A 152 3.36 -11.04 5.49
C GLY A 152 2.39 -9.87 5.31
N LEU A 153 1.47 -9.96 4.34
CA LEU A 153 0.40 -8.96 4.16
C LEU A 153 -0.55 -8.90 5.36
N THR A 154 -0.96 -10.06 5.84
CA THR A 154 -1.83 -10.19 7.01
C THR A 154 -1.18 -9.57 8.26
N LEU A 155 0.11 -9.79 8.45
CA LEU A 155 0.90 -9.19 9.52
C LEU A 155 0.94 -7.66 9.40
N SER A 156 1.19 -7.14 8.21
CA SER A 156 1.21 -5.69 7.95
C SER A 156 -0.14 -5.04 8.28
N GLN A 157 -1.24 -5.68 7.89
CA GLN A 157 -2.59 -5.22 8.23
C GLN A 157 -2.84 -5.23 9.75
N ALA A 158 -2.45 -6.31 10.45
CA ALA A 158 -2.63 -6.40 11.90
C ALA A 158 -1.88 -5.30 12.63
N ILE A 159 -0.66 -5.00 12.21
CA ILE A 159 0.16 -3.93 12.78
C ILE A 159 -0.51 -2.56 12.55
N ALA A 160 -0.98 -2.29 11.32
CA ALA A 160 -1.67 -1.05 11.01
C ALA A 160 -2.95 -0.86 11.86
N MET A 161 -3.74 -1.93 12.04
CA MET A 161 -4.91 -1.90 12.92
C MET A 161 -4.54 -1.59 14.38
N LYS A 162 -3.44 -2.17 14.88
CA LYS A 162 -2.92 -1.83 16.22
C LYS A 162 -2.46 -0.36 16.32
N ALA A 163 -2.02 0.23 15.21
CA ALA A 163 -1.71 1.66 15.13
C ALA A 163 -2.97 2.54 14.99
N GLY A 164 -4.18 1.95 15.01
CA GLY A 164 -5.44 2.67 14.86
C GLY A 164 -5.75 3.12 13.44
N MET A 165 -5.13 2.50 12.43
CA MET A 165 -5.33 2.78 11.01
C MET A 165 -6.30 1.78 10.39
N THR A 166 -7.12 2.24 9.45
CA THR A 166 -8.09 1.41 8.72
C THR A 166 -8.03 1.68 7.22
N GLY A 167 -8.37 0.69 6.40
CA GLY A 167 -8.45 0.85 4.95
C GLY A 167 -9.65 1.70 4.53
N GLU A 168 -10.71 1.70 5.32
CA GLU A 168 -11.90 2.53 5.07
C GLU A 168 -11.58 4.03 5.09
N SER A 169 -10.58 4.43 5.89
CA SER A 169 -10.07 5.80 5.97
C SER A 169 -8.94 6.09 4.99
N GLY A 170 -8.48 5.09 4.22
CA GLY A 170 -7.43 5.25 3.24
C GLY A 170 -7.76 6.26 2.14
N VAL A 171 -6.70 6.81 1.53
CA VAL A 171 -6.82 7.84 0.49
C VAL A 171 -7.60 7.31 -0.71
N GLU A 172 -7.28 6.10 -1.17
CA GLU A 172 -7.93 5.47 -2.33
C GLU A 172 -9.42 5.28 -2.10
N GLN A 173 -9.83 4.82 -0.91
CA GLN A 173 -11.24 4.61 -0.60
C GLN A 173 -12.01 5.92 -0.59
N THR A 174 -11.42 6.96 -0.01
CA THR A 174 -11.99 8.32 -0.03
C THR A 174 -12.13 8.86 -1.46
N LEU A 175 -11.06 8.73 -2.27
CA LEU A 175 -11.08 9.17 -3.67
C LEU A 175 -12.10 8.37 -4.49
N ARG A 176 -12.17 7.05 -4.31
CA ARG A 176 -13.13 6.19 -5.01
C ARG A 176 -14.56 6.65 -4.77
N THR A 177 -14.93 6.92 -3.52
CA THR A 177 -16.26 7.44 -3.19
C THR A 177 -16.58 8.73 -3.95
N ILE A 178 -15.65 9.68 -3.98
CA ILE A 178 -15.82 10.96 -4.69
C ILE A 178 -15.96 10.75 -6.20
N VAL A 179 -15.14 9.87 -6.77
CA VAL A 179 -15.09 9.58 -8.20
C VAL A 179 -16.39 8.89 -8.66
N GLU A 180 -16.89 7.94 -7.88
CA GLU A 180 -18.17 7.25 -8.12
C GLU A 180 -19.36 8.19 -8.04
N GLU A 181 -19.41 9.06 -7.01
CA GLU A 181 -20.45 10.10 -6.87
C GLU A 181 -20.46 11.06 -8.07
N ARG A 182 -19.31 11.34 -8.66
CA ARG A 182 -19.18 12.18 -9.86
C ARG A 182 -19.45 11.41 -11.16
N GLY A 183 -19.53 10.09 -11.10
CA GLY A 183 -19.72 9.23 -12.28
C GLY A 183 -18.53 9.25 -13.25
N LEU A 184 -17.31 9.51 -12.76
CA LEU A 184 -16.10 9.47 -13.56
C LEU A 184 -15.68 8.03 -13.85
N PRO A 185 -15.12 7.74 -15.05
CA PRO A 185 -14.54 6.44 -15.34
C PRO A 185 -13.39 6.11 -14.38
N ILE A 186 -13.43 4.90 -13.82
CA ILE A 186 -12.37 4.33 -12.99
C ILE A 186 -11.63 3.29 -13.82
N LYS A 187 -10.30 3.35 -13.83
CA LYS A 187 -9.40 2.38 -14.47
C LYS A 187 -8.36 1.88 -13.48
N GLY A 188 -7.78 0.70 -13.75
CA GLY A 188 -6.65 0.15 -13.00
C GLY A 188 -5.39 0.18 -13.85
N LEU A 189 -4.25 0.40 -13.19
CA LEU A 189 -2.92 0.20 -13.78
C LEU A 189 -2.54 -1.28 -13.81
N GLU A 190 -3.16 -2.07 -12.93
CA GLU A 190 -3.03 -3.51 -12.87
C GLU A 190 -4.34 -4.14 -12.36
N THR A 191 -4.43 -5.45 -12.42
CA THR A 191 -5.51 -6.23 -11.84
C THR A 191 -5.11 -6.76 -10.45
N ALA A 192 -6.08 -7.11 -9.60
CA ALA A 192 -5.82 -7.75 -8.31
C ALA A 192 -4.99 -9.04 -8.49
N ARG A 193 -5.24 -9.81 -9.54
CA ARG A 193 -4.46 -11.02 -9.86
C ARG A 193 -2.99 -10.71 -10.18
N GLU A 194 -2.74 -9.70 -10.99
CA GLU A 194 -1.36 -9.30 -11.32
C GLU A 194 -0.62 -8.86 -10.07
N GLN A 195 -1.24 -8.00 -9.24
CA GLN A 195 -0.64 -7.52 -8.01
C GLN A 195 -0.27 -8.67 -7.05
N LEU A 196 -1.20 -9.59 -6.79
CA LEU A 196 -0.95 -10.74 -5.92
C LEU A 196 0.08 -11.69 -6.50
N SER A 197 0.08 -11.88 -7.83
CA SER A 197 1.03 -12.75 -8.51
C SER A 197 2.49 -12.26 -8.39
N TYR A 198 2.74 -10.95 -8.26
CA TYR A 198 4.09 -10.45 -8.00
C TYR A 198 4.67 -10.98 -6.69
N LEU A 199 3.84 -11.14 -5.67
CA LEU A 199 4.24 -11.69 -4.37
C LEU A 199 4.29 -13.22 -4.39
N ASP A 200 3.29 -13.84 -5.00
CA ASP A 200 3.14 -15.29 -5.10
C ASP A 200 4.31 -15.94 -5.86
N THR A 201 4.81 -15.28 -6.90
CA THR A 201 5.94 -15.76 -7.70
C THR A 201 7.33 -15.50 -7.10
N MET A 202 7.42 -14.85 -5.93
CA MET A 202 8.69 -14.69 -5.23
C MET A 202 9.23 -16.07 -4.78
N SER A 203 10.57 -16.18 -4.72
CA SER A 203 11.22 -17.35 -4.14
C SER A 203 10.84 -17.53 -2.66
N ALA A 204 10.86 -18.76 -2.17
CA ALA A 204 10.58 -19.04 -0.75
C ALA A 204 11.50 -18.26 0.21
N GLU A 205 12.73 -17.99 -0.20
CA GLU A 205 13.68 -17.18 0.57
C GLU A 205 13.24 -15.72 0.60
N ALA A 206 12.85 -15.14 -0.54
CA ALA A 206 12.35 -13.76 -0.60
C ALA A 206 11.06 -13.57 0.21
N GLN A 207 10.12 -14.52 0.14
CA GLN A 207 8.92 -14.51 0.95
C GLN A 207 9.23 -14.60 2.45
N ARG A 208 10.23 -15.41 2.83
CA ARG A 208 10.71 -15.50 4.20
C ARG A 208 11.34 -14.17 4.67
N GLU A 209 12.23 -13.60 3.87
CA GLU A 209 12.87 -12.32 4.14
C GLU A 209 11.84 -11.21 4.32
N PHE A 210 10.80 -11.19 3.52
CA PHE A 210 9.70 -10.23 3.60
C PHE A 210 9.07 -10.16 4.99
N ILE A 211 8.96 -11.30 5.71
CA ILE A 211 8.45 -11.34 7.09
C ILE A 211 9.56 -11.08 8.11
N VAL A 212 10.65 -11.84 7.99
CA VAL A 212 11.66 -11.96 9.06
C VAL A 212 12.41 -10.65 9.27
N GLN A 213 12.81 -9.98 8.20
CA GLN A 213 13.58 -8.74 8.30
C GLN A 213 12.84 -7.63 9.04
N GLY A 214 11.52 -7.54 8.87
CA GLY A 214 10.73 -6.55 9.58
C GLY A 214 10.49 -6.85 11.07
N LEU A 215 10.65 -8.13 11.46
CA LEU A 215 10.52 -8.55 12.84
C LEU A 215 11.86 -8.62 13.58
N GLU A 216 12.99 -8.71 12.87
CA GLU A 216 14.30 -8.91 13.47
C GLU A 216 14.69 -7.67 14.28
N ASP A 217 15.04 -7.88 15.55
CA ASP A 217 15.53 -6.84 16.48
C ASP A 217 14.61 -5.61 16.65
N THR A 218 13.32 -5.73 16.31
CA THR A 218 12.38 -4.61 16.36
C THR A 218 11.23 -4.93 17.31
N SER A 219 10.96 -4.10 18.29
CA SER A 219 9.81 -4.22 19.18
C SER A 219 8.52 -3.76 18.51
N GLU A 220 7.37 -4.20 19.02
CA GLU A 220 6.07 -3.74 18.54
C GLU A 220 5.92 -2.21 18.62
N ALA A 221 6.42 -1.58 19.70
CA ALA A 221 6.38 -0.13 19.87
C ALA A 221 7.18 0.61 18.78
N GLU A 222 8.36 0.10 18.43
CA GLU A 222 9.18 0.68 17.35
C GLU A 222 8.50 0.52 15.99
N ILE A 223 7.81 -0.60 15.74
CA ILE A 223 7.05 -0.80 14.52
C ILE A 223 5.92 0.25 14.41
N LEU A 224 5.16 0.45 15.49
CA LEU A 224 4.09 1.45 15.52
C LEU A 224 4.62 2.88 15.34
N GLU A 225 5.76 3.22 15.99
CA GLU A 225 6.42 4.51 15.82
C GLU A 225 6.83 4.76 14.36
N MET A 226 7.34 3.73 13.68
CA MET A 226 7.72 3.81 12.27
C MET A 226 6.50 4.06 11.37
N PHE A 227 5.36 3.38 11.61
CA PHE A 227 4.11 3.64 10.88
C PHE A 227 3.66 5.09 11.03
N ASN A 228 3.66 5.60 12.25
CA ASN A 228 3.29 6.98 12.52
C ASN A 228 4.25 7.98 11.85
N ALA A 229 5.57 7.73 11.91
CA ALA A 229 6.56 8.57 11.26
C ALA A 229 6.36 8.62 9.74
N MET A 230 6.07 7.48 9.10
CA MET A 230 5.82 7.40 7.67
C MET A 230 4.54 8.14 7.28
N GLN A 231 3.45 7.98 8.03
CA GLN A 231 2.20 8.71 7.84
C GLN A 231 2.41 10.23 7.92
N ILE A 232 3.19 10.69 8.92
CA ILE A 232 3.52 12.11 9.10
C ILE A 232 4.34 12.62 7.90
N SER A 233 5.34 11.87 7.45
CA SER A 233 6.16 12.23 6.29
C SER A 233 5.33 12.31 5.03
N TRP A 234 4.43 11.36 4.82
CA TRP A 234 3.48 11.38 3.70
C TRP A 234 2.57 12.61 3.75
N ALA A 235 1.96 12.88 4.89
CA ALA A 235 1.05 14.01 5.05
C ALA A 235 1.71 15.38 4.83
N ARG A 236 3.03 15.46 5.01
CA ARG A 236 3.83 16.68 4.76
C ARG A 236 4.43 16.72 3.36
N GLY A 237 4.18 15.71 2.53
CA GLY A 237 4.79 15.59 1.22
C GLY A 237 6.32 15.50 1.26
N ASP A 238 6.89 14.93 2.31
CA ASP A 238 8.34 14.77 2.47
C ASP A 238 8.83 13.59 1.61
N GLU A 239 9.07 13.90 0.32
CA GLU A 239 9.53 12.92 -0.68
C GLU A 239 10.82 12.22 -0.25
N GLN A 240 11.73 12.94 0.41
CA GLN A 240 13.00 12.38 0.84
C GLN A 240 12.79 11.38 1.97
N ALA A 241 12.03 11.75 3.01
CA ALA A 241 11.76 10.84 4.13
C ALA A 241 11.00 9.59 3.68
N ILE A 242 10.03 9.72 2.76
CA ILE A 242 9.33 8.59 2.16
C ILE A 242 10.33 7.76 1.33
N GLY A 243 11.11 8.40 0.46
CA GLY A 243 12.12 7.74 -0.37
C GLY A 243 13.18 7.01 0.47
N ASP A 244 13.64 7.57 1.56
CA ASP A 244 14.61 6.93 2.47
C ASP A 244 14.02 5.68 3.11
N VAL A 245 12.75 5.71 3.52
CA VAL A 245 12.05 4.51 4.00
C VAL A 245 12.02 3.43 2.92
N PHE A 246 11.70 3.79 1.67
CA PHE A 246 11.62 2.85 0.56
C PHE A 246 12.98 2.45 -0.03
N ASN A 247 14.00 3.29 0.05
CA ASN A 247 15.34 3.01 -0.48
C ASN A 247 16.28 2.42 0.56
N GLU A 248 16.37 3.00 1.76
CA GLU A 248 17.27 2.57 2.83
C GLU A 248 16.62 1.53 3.77
N GLY A 249 15.30 1.61 3.96
CA GLY A 249 14.54 0.61 4.72
C GLY A 249 14.45 -0.72 3.99
N MET A 250 14.65 -0.72 2.67
CA MET A 250 14.64 -1.89 1.82
C MET A 250 16.05 -2.43 1.55
N GLU A 251 16.84 -2.75 2.56
CA GLU A 251 17.76 -3.89 2.47
C GLU A 251 17.00 -5.22 2.26
N ILE A 252 15.70 -5.12 1.88
CA ILE A 252 14.93 -6.26 1.37
C ILE A 252 15.64 -6.72 0.11
N GLY A 253 15.82 -8.01 -0.02
CA GLY A 253 16.41 -8.61 -1.20
C GLY A 253 15.82 -8.00 -2.48
N THR A 254 16.65 -7.84 -3.50
CA THR A 254 16.27 -7.23 -4.78
C THR A 254 14.98 -7.81 -5.37
N GLU A 255 14.63 -9.04 -5.01
CA GLU A 255 13.42 -9.73 -5.48
C GLU A 255 12.16 -9.15 -4.85
N VAL A 256 12.14 -8.91 -3.53
CA VAL A 256 11.01 -8.30 -2.85
C VAL A 256 10.78 -6.86 -3.35
N ARG A 257 11.87 -6.07 -3.48
CA ARG A 257 11.77 -4.71 -4.06
C ARG A 257 11.21 -4.76 -5.48
N SER A 258 11.68 -5.72 -6.29
CA SER A 258 11.20 -5.90 -7.66
C SER A 258 9.70 -6.22 -7.68
N ALA A 259 9.23 -7.11 -6.81
CA ALA A 259 7.83 -7.49 -6.71
C ALA A 259 6.93 -6.35 -6.24
N LEU A 260 7.37 -5.59 -5.23
CA LEU A 260 6.57 -4.53 -4.64
C LEU A 260 6.57 -3.22 -5.46
N LEU A 261 7.69 -2.88 -6.10
CA LEU A 261 7.88 -1.56 -6.71
C LEU A 261 8.37 -1.60 -8.16
N THR A 262 9.59 -2.10 -8.43
CA THR A 262 10.31 -1.77 -9.66
C THR A 262 9.62 -2.31 -10.92
N ARG A 263 9.08 -3.54 -10.89
CA ARG A 263 8.34 -4.12 -12.02
C ARG A 263 7.06 -3.35 -12.27
N ARG A 264 6.27 -3.15 -11.22
CA ARG A 264 5.01 -2.40 -11.28
C ARG A 264 5.23 -0.97 -11.80
N ASN A 265 6.22 -0.24 -11.27
CA ASN A 265 6.58 1.10 -11.72
C ASN A 265 6.97 1.13 -13.20
N THR A 266 7.65 0.08 -13.69
CA THR A 266 8.04 -0.03 -15.10
C THR A 266 6.82 -0.17 -16.00
N ASP A 267 5.90 -1.06 -15.63
CA ASP A 267 4.67 -1.35 -16.39
C ASP A 267 3.75 -0.11 -16.36
N TRP A 268 3.48 0.44 -15.19
CA TRP A 268 2.65 1.65 -15.04
C TRP A 268 3.21 2.88 -15.75
N THR A 269 4.54 3.05 -15.76
CA THR A 269 5.17 4.11 -16.56
C THR A 269 4.89 3.92 -18.05
N GLY A 270 4.84 2.66 -18.53
CA GLY A 270 4.45 2.34 -19.90
C GLY A 270 3.02 2.77 -20.20
N ASP A 271 2.08 2.46 -19.29
CA ASP A 271 0.67 2.81 -19.44
C ASP A 271 0.43 4.33 -19.39
N ILE A 272 1.11 5.03 -18.48
CA ILE A 272 1.03 6.49 -18.40
C ILE A 272 1.58 7.13 -19.69
N VAL A 273 2.70 6.64 -20.23
CA VAL A 273 3.25 7.12 -21.51
C VAL A 273 2.28 6.85 -22.67
N ALA A 274 1.63 5.68 -22.69
CA ALA A 274 0.61 5.38 -23.70
C ALA A 274 -0.61 6.30 -23.55
N ARG A 275 -1.00 6.63 -22.31
CA ARG A 275 -2.10 7.55 -22.01
C ARG A 275 -1.77 9.00 -22.41
N MET A 276 -0.51 9.43 -22.30
CA MET A 276 -0.05 10.75 -22.78
C MET A 276 -0.24 10.95 -24.28
N GLY A 277 -0.40 9.88 -25.06
CA GLY A 277 -0.72 9.95 -26.49
C GLY A 277 -2.22 10.18 -26.81
N GLN A 278 -3.05 10.50 -25.80
CA GLN A 278 -4.50 10.70 -25.96
C GLN A 278 -4.93 11.98 -25.24
N PRO A 279 -5.64 12.93 -25.89
CA PRO A 279 -6.07 14.17 -25.26
C PRO A 279 -6.91 13.94 -24.00
N GLY A 280 -6.82 14.88 -23.05
CA GLY A 280 -7.65 14.92 -21.86
C GLY A 280 -6.85 14.94 -20.55
N THR A 281 -7.56 14.99 -19.44
CA THR A 281 -6.96 15.10 -18.11
C THR A 281 -7.22 13.82 -17.31
N VAL A 282 -6.15 13.30 -16.68
CA VAL A 282 -6.20 12.05 -15.91
C VAL A 282 -5.69 12.28 -14.50
N PHE A 283 -6.35 11.69 -13.52
CA PHE A 283 -5.86 11.61 -12.15
C PHE A 283 -5.40 10.18 -11.85
N VAL A 284 -4.15 10.03 -11.46
CA VAL A 284 -3.53 8.76 -11.08
C VAL A 284 -3.32 8.77 -9.56
N ALA A 285 -3.89 7.82 -8.85
CA ALA A 285 -3.77 7.66 -7.41
C ALA A 285 -3.11 6.30 -7.10
N VAL A 286 -1.86 6.33 -6.65
CA VAL A 286 -1.06 5.13 -6.36
C VAL A 286 -0.27 5.32 -5.07
N GLY A 287 0.08 4.24 -4.40
CA GLY A 287 0.86 4.31 -3.16
C GLY A 287 2.09 5.20 -3.27
N ALA A 288 2.32 6.07 -2.28
CA ALA A 288 3.35 7.11 -2.32
C ALA A 288 4.75 6.56 -2.64
N GLY A 289 5.06 5.33 -2.22
CA GLY A 289 6.31 4.66 -2.54
C GLY A 289 6.58 4.44 -4.02
N HIS A 290 5.54 4.42 -4.86
CA HIS A 290 5.68 4.30 -6.31
C HIS A 290 6.10 5.60 -7.01
N LEU A 291 5.95 6.75 -6.34
CA LEU A 291 6.21 8.06 -6.93
C LEU A 291 7.51 8.72 -6.43
N VAL A 292 8.19 8.14 -5.43
CA VAL A 292 9.43 8.66 -4.86
C VAL A 292 10.61 7.70 -5.05
N GLY A 293 11.83 8.25 -5.10
CA GLY A 293 13.06 7.47 -5.28
C GLY A 293 13.47 7.27 -6.74
N ASP A 294 14.61 6.61 -6.93
CA ASP A 294 15.30 6.53 -8.23
C ASP A 294 14.60 5.60 -9.24
N ASP A 295 13.86 4.61 -8.78
CA ASP A 295 13.08 3.66 -9.57
C ASP A 295 11.56 3.92 -9.51
N SER A 296 11.18 5.16 -9.15
CA SER A 296 9.79 5.61 -9.14
C SER A 296 9.24 5.87 -10.55
N VAL A 297 7.92 5.88 -10.67
CA VAL A 297 7.21 6.29 -11.89
C VAL A 297 7.63 7.71 -12.31
N VAL A 298 7.76 8.64 -11.36
CA VAL A 298 8.21 10.02 -11.61
C VAL A 298 9.63 10.04 -12.21
N ALA A 299 10.56 9.28 -11.61
CA ALA A 299 11.93 9.19 -12.12
C ALA A 299 11.97 8.54 -13.52
N MET A 300 11.20 7.47 -13.73
CA MET A 300 11.15 6.79 -15.04
C MET A 300 10.51 7.65 -16.13
N LEU A 301 9.50 8.47 -15.83
CA LEU A 301 8.94 9.43 -16.78
C LEU A 301 9.97 10.51 -17.15
N ARG A 302 10.69 11.05 -16.14
CA ARG A 302 11.79 12.02 -16.39
C ARG A 302 12.90 11.43 -17.26
N GLN A 303 13.29 10.17 -17.03
CA GLN A 303 14.27 9.45 -17.87
C GLN A 303 13.80 9.27 -19.32
N ARG A 304 12.49 9.18 -19.55
CA ARG A 304 11.88 9.13 -20.90
C ARG A 304 11.69 10.50 -21.55
N GLY A 305 12.16 11.58 -20.88
CA GLY A 305 12.16 12.95 -21.41
C GLY A 305 10.92 13.77 -21.08
N TYR A 306 10.00 13.27 -20.24
CA TYR A 306 8.87 14.05 -19.79
C TYR A 306 9.28 15.06 -18.71
N THR A 307 8.69 16.24 -18.73
CA THR A 307 8.80 17.21 -17.64
C THR A 307 7.75 16.87 -16.59
N VAL A 308 8.20 16.35 -15.45
CA VAL A 308 7.34 16.05 -14.30
C VAL A 308 7.64 17.06 -13.20
N THR A 309 6.65 17.85 -12.83
CA THR A 309 6.74 18.90 -11.80
C THR A 309 5.87 18.51 -10.59
N ARG A 310 6.39 18.72 -9.39
CA ARG A 310 5.55 18.73 -8.19
C ARG A 310 4.68 19.97 -8.20
N ILE A 311 3.45 19.84 -7.72
CA ILE A 311 2.53 20.95 -7.51
C ILE A 311 2.40 21.09 -5.99
N ASP A 312 2.60 22.29 -5.50
CA ASP A 312 2.47 22.67 -4.09
C ASP A 312 1.23 23.54 -3.89
N ASP A 313 0.64 23.54 -2.67
CA ASP A 313 -0.45 24.43 -2.28
C ASP A 313 -0.06 25.91 -2.25
#